data_c5c505707d4682a8930d7b3837a866ee
#
_entry.id   c5c505707d4682a8930d7b3837a866ee
#
_cell.length_a   1.000
_cell.length_b   1.000
_cell.length_c   1.000
_cell.angle_alpha   90.00
_cell.angle_beta   90.00
_cell.angle_gamma   90.00
#
_symmetry.space_group_name_H-M   'P 1'
#
loop_
_entity.id
_entity.type
_entity.pdbx_description
1 polymer ?
#
loop_
_entity_poly.entity_id
_entity_poly.type
_entity_poly.pdbx_seq_one_letter_code
_entity_poly.pdbx_strand_id
1 'polypeptide(L)'
;MILLTGATGTVGKALLPMLVEGGEEIRALVRDPRRLGRHRVAVRITLGDLGEMGDARTRRQALRGVQTVIHLAAAIRDQPVAKVEELNGLATARLLRAAEETGVERFIFFSAIGATEFERTRFFRAKALAEAAVEGSDIATTVFAPSIVYDRNDPWVTLTRRLSLLPALPLVGRADAAYEPIWAQDVARCVIAELDGAKPGKRRYELAGPERLTYEEMSRVIAWSIDRRRQTVHVPANLIRLGLNGVRRVVGDAAFATWEEAELLEVPMVSERGTADAEALGVKPKRMADVLAA
;
A
#
# COMPACT_ATOMS: atom_id res chain seq x y z
N MET A 1 -21.63 -7.81 2.91
CA MET A 1 -21.12 -6.59 2.20
C MET A 1 -19.75 -6.23 2.73
N ILE A 2 -18.83 -5.91 1.85
CA ILE A 2 -17.44 -5.50 2.17
C ILE A 2 -17.32 -3.98 2.02
N LEU A 3 -16.77 -3.29 3.02
CA LEU A 3 -16.27 -1.93 2.87
C LEU A 3 -14.79 -2.00 2.42
N LEU A 4 -14.49 -1.46 1.24
CA LEU A 4 -13.14 -1.36 0.73
C LEU A 4 -12.67 0.10 0.75
N THR A 5 -11.64 0.40 1.52
CA THR A 5 -10.94 1.67 1.46
C THR A 5 -9.64 1.51 0.67
N GLY A 6 -9.19 2.55 -0.02
CA GLY A 6 -7.97 2.45 -0.85
C GLY A 6 -8.15 1.68 -2.16
N ALA A 7 -9.38 1.48 -2.64
CA ALA A 7 -9.70 0.78 -3.89
C ALA A 7 -8.97 1.30 -5.14
N THR A 8 -8.48 2.54 -5.11
CA THR A 8 -7.77 3.19 -6.23
C THR A 8 -6.24 3.15 -6.11
N GLY A 9 -5.71 2.56 -5.02
CA GLY A 9 -4.28 2.32 -4.81
C GLY A 9 -3.76 1.10 -5.57
N THR A 10 -2.48 0.77 -5.44
CA THR A 10 -1.82 -0.34 -6.15
C THR A 10 -2.48 -1.68 -5.84
N VAL A 11 -2.60 -2.04 -4.55
CA VAL A 11 -3.29 -3.27 -4.12
C VAL A 11 -4.78 -3.22 -4.44
N GLY A 12 -5.46 -2.07 -4.18
CA GLY A 12 -6.89 -1.93 -4.42
C GLY A 12 -7.30 -2.14 -5.86
N LYS A 13 -6.49 -1.69 -6.82
CA LYS A 13 -6.71 -1.91 -8.26
C LYS A 13 -6.57 -3.37 -8.66
N ALA A 14 -5.73 -4.15 -7.97
CA ALA A 14 -5.60 -5.58 -8.18
C ALA A 14 -6.74 -6.36 -7.51
N LEU A 15 -7.13 -5.98 -6.29
CA LEU A 15 -8.11 -6.67 -5.48
C LEU A 15 -9.55 -6.45 -5.95
N LEU A 16 -9.90 -5.19 -6.28
CA LEU A 16 -11.29 -4.83 -6.63
C LEU A 16 -11.89 -5.68 -7.76
N PRO A 17 -11.18 -5.93 -8.90
CA PRO A 17 -11.69 -6.85 -9.93
C PRO A 17 -11.98 -8.24 -9.39
N MET A 18 -11.10 -8.82 -8.58
CA MET A 18 -11.25 -10.17 -8.03
C MET A 18 -12.47 -10.27 -7.10
N LEU A 19 -12.69 -9.27 -6.25
CA LEU A 19 -13.88 -9.21 -5.38
C LEU A 19 -15.18 -9.11 -6.20
N VAL A 20 -15.19 -8.29 -7.27
CA VAL A 20 -16.35 -8.16 -8.16
C VAL A 20 -16.62 -9.44 -8.91
N GLU A 21 -15.59 -10.10 -9.45
CA GLU A 21 -15.69 -11.39 -10.14
C GLU A 21 -16.12 -12.53 -9.20
N GLY A 22 -15.73 -12.46 -7.92
CA GLY A 22 -16.20 -13.37 -6.87
C GLY A 22 -17.65 -13.14 -6.43
N GLY A 23 -18.33 -12.11 -6.97
CA GLY A 23 -19.73 -11.81 -6.64
C GLY A 23 -19.93 -11.08 -5.31
N GLU A 24 -18.86 -10.53 -4.72
CA GLU A 24 -18.94 -9.82 -3.45
C GLU A 24 -19.71 -8.50 -3.57
N GLU A 25 -20.55 -8.23 -2.59
CA GLU A 25 -21.22 -6.93 -2.47
C GLU A 25 -20.27 -5.91 -1.85
N ILE A 26 -19.77 -4.97 -2.65
CA ILE A 26 -18.70 -4.05 -2.28
C ILE A 26 -19.22 -2.63 -2.13
N ARG A 27 -18.81 -1.97 -1.05
CA ARG A 27 -18.88 -0.52 -0.88
C ARG A 27 -17.47 0.05 -0.92
N ALA A 28 -17.18 0.91 -1.88
CA ALA A 28 -15.90 1.59 -2.00
C ALA A 28 -15.95 2.98 -1.36
N LEU A 29 -15.09 3.24 -0.37
CA LEU A 29 -14.86 4.58 0.16
C LEU A 29 -13.77 5.24 -0.68
N VAL A 30 -14.13 6.27 -1.44
CA VAL A 30 -13.23 6.94 -2.39
C VAL A 30 -13.43 8.44 -2.42
N ARG A 31 -12.35 9.19 -2.70
CA ARG A 31 -12.40 10.65 -2.93
C ARG A 31 -12.91 11.00 -4.31
N ASP A 32 -12.47 10.26 -5.33
CA ASP A 32 -12.87 10.44 -6.73
C ASP A 32 -13.31 9.10 -7.34
N PRO A 33 -14.62 8.89 -7.54
CA PRO A 33 -15.16 7.66 -8.10
C PRO A 33 -14.71 7.37 -9.54
N ARG A 34 -14.30 8.41 -10.28
CA ARG A 34 -13.82 8.23 -11.68
C ARG A 34 -12.56 7.36 -11.72
N ARG A 35 -11.77 7.35 -10.65
CA ARG A 35 -10.55 6.55 -10.53
C ARG A 35 -10.79 5.04 -10.38
N LEU A 36 -12.04 4.61 -10.12
CA LEU A 36 -12.46 3.20 -10.14
C LEU A 36 -12.61 2.65 -11.57
N GLY A 37 -12.61 3.53 -12.58
CA GLY A 37 -12.75 3.13 -13.98
C GLY A 37 -14.06 2.37 -14.25
N ARG A 38 -13.97 1.27 -14.99
CA ARG A 38 -15.13 0.42 -15.34
C ARG A 38 -15.80 -0.22 -14.12
N HIS A 39 -15.09 -0.45 -13.03
CA HIS A 39 -15.63 -1.10 -11.83
C HIS A 39 -16.57 -0.19 -11.02
N ARG A 40 -16.68 1.11 -11.38
CA ARG A 40 -17.56 2.06 -10.70
C ARG A 40 -19.03 1.62 -10.71
N VAL A 41 -19.48 0.93 -11.74
CA VAL A 41 -20.86 0.48 -11.89
C VAL A 41 -21.16 -0.81 -11.12
N ALA A 42 -20.13 -1.55 -10.71
CA ALA A 42 -20.25 -2.82 -9.99
C ALA A 42 -20.15 -2.65 -8.47
N VAL A 43 -19.97 -1.43 -7.95
CA VAL A 43 -19.78 -1.19 -6.52
C VAL A 43 -20.68 -0.06 -6.03
N ARG A 44 -21.08 -0.13 -4.77
CA ARG A 44 -21.69 1.01 -4.08
C ARG A 44 -20.60 2.02 -3.70
N ILE A 45 -20.83 3.29 -3.92
CA ILE A 45 -19.86 4.34 -3.67
C ILE A 45 -20.25 5.14 -2.42
N THR A 46 -19.29 5.32 -1.53
CA THR A 46 -19.34 6.32 -0.47
C THR A 46 -18.23 7.33 -0.73
N LEU A 47 -18.60 8.60 -0.85
CA LEU A 47 -17.63 9.68 -0.98
C LEU A 47 -17.04 10.01 0.39
N GLY A 48 -15.74 10.18 0.45
CA GLY A 48 -15.02 10.56 1.66
C GLY A 48 -13.55 10.18 1.57
N ASP A 49 -12.76 10.68 2.51
CA ASP A 49 -11.36 10.31 2.66
C ASP A 49 -11.02 9.91 4.11
N LEU A 50 -9.76 9.50 4.33
CA LEU A 50 -9.29 9.09 5.65
C LEU A 50 -9.33 10.25 6.67
N GLY A 51 -9.09 11.49 6.22
CA GLY A 51 -9.16 12.68 7.08
C GLY A 51 -10.58 12.91 7.61
N GLU A 52 -11.60 12.59 6.80
CA GLU A 52 -13.01 12.74 7.15
C GLU A 52 -13.55 11.61 8.05
N MET A 53 -12.76 10.60 8.37
CA MET A 53 -13.12 9.55 9.33
C MET A 53 -13.36 10.10 10.75
N GLY A 54 -13.04 11.37 11.00
CA GLY A 54 -13.47 12.11 12.18
C GLY A 54 -14.98 12.40 12.22
N ASP A 55 -15.66 12.52 11.07
CA ASP A 55 -17.09 12.77 10.99
C ASP A 55 -17.95 11.52 11.22
N ALA A 56 -18.84 11.58 12.21
CA ALA A 56 -19.70 10.46 12.59
C ALA A 56 -20.73 10.08 11.51
N ARG A 57 -21.15 11.05 10.69
CA ARG A 57 -22.11 10.81 9.59
C ARG A 57 -21.43 10.01 8.48
N THR A 58 -20.24 10.41 8.07
CA THR A 58 -19.44 9.72 7.04
C THR A 58 -19.16 8.28 7.47
N ARG A 59 -18.75 8.05 8.73
CA ARG A 59 -18.51 6.69 9.25
C ARG A 59 -19.76 5.83 9.24
N ARG A 60 -20.89 6.32 9.76
CA ARG A 60 -22.16 5.56 9.77
C ARG A 60 -22.64 5.23 8.37
N GLN A 61 -22.50 6.14 7.41
CA GLN A 61 -22.87 5.90 6.02
C GLN A 61 -21.95 4.86 5.38
N ALA A 62 -20.65 4.92 5.62
CA ALA A 62 -19.68 3.97 5.11
C ALA A 62 -19.92 2.55 5.65
N LEU A 63 -20.23 2.41 6.94
CA LEU A 63 -20.34 1.11 7.63
C LEU A 63 -21.74 0.49 7.64
N ARG A 64 -22.76 1.18 7.12
CA ARG A 64 -24.14 0.67 7.13
C ARG A 64 -24.27 -0.66 6.39
N GLY A 65 -24.57 -1.75 7.12
CA GLY A 65 -24.75 -3.11 6.59
C GLY A 65 -23.43 -3.77 6.15
N VAL A 66 -22.30 -3.26 6.61
CA VAL A 66 -20.97 -3.85 6.35
C VAL A 66 -20.70 -4.94 7.38
N GLN A 67 -20.23 -6.09 6.91
CA GLN A 67 -19.80 -7.23 7.73
C GLN A 67 -18.26 -7.33 7.76
N THR A 68 -17.60 -6.94 6.66
CA THR A 68 -16.14 -7.00 6.55
C THR A 68 -15.59 -5.65 6.10
N VAL A 69 -14.57 -5.17 6.76
CA VAL A 69 -13.80 -4.00 6.33
C VAL A 69 -12.44 -4.47 5.78
N ILE A 70 -12.09 -4.02 4.57
CA ILE A 70 -10.75 -4.16 3.99
C ILE A 70 -10.13 -2.77 3.90
N HIS A 71 -9.18 -2.49 4.80
CA HIS A 71 -8.57 -1.18 4.95
C HIS A 71 -7.19 -1.12 4.30
N LEU A 72 -7.16 -0.79 2.99
CA LEU A 72 -5.94 -0.61 2.20
C LEU A 72 -5.46 0.85 2.14
N ALA A 73 -6.35 1.79 2.50
CA ALA A 73 -6.04 3.20 2.35
C ALA A 73 -4.91 3.61 3.29
N ALA A 74 -3.90 4.26 2.73
CA ALA A 74 -2.76 4.82 3.44
C ALA A 74 -2.25 6.05 2.70
N ALA A 75 -1.56 6.93 3.43
CA ALA A 75 -0.86 8.07 2.88
C ALA A 75 0.62 7.99 3.27
N ILE A 76 1.51 8.07 2.29
CA ILE A 76 2.98 8.04 2.52
C ILE A 76 3.54 9.43 2.82
N ARG A 77 2.75 10.49 2.62
CA ARG A 77 3.09 11.89 2.83
C ARG A 77 1.92 12.69 3.37
N ASP A 78 2.21 13.85 3.94
CA ASP A 78 1.18 14.80 4.37
C ASP A 78 0.28 15.20 3.20
N GLN A 79 -1.00 15.30 3.49
CA GLN A 79 -2.00 15.83 2.57
C GLN A 79 -2.36 17.27 2.99
N PRO A 80 -2.95 18.10 2.13
CA PRO A 80 -3.31 19.49 2.48
C PRO A 80 -4.17 19.61 3.74
N VAL A 81 -4.96 18.57 4.05
CA VAL A 81 -5.97 18.60 5.14
C VAL A 81 -5.58 17.76 6.36
N ALA A 82 -4.56 16.91 6.28
CA ALA A 82 -4.17 16.02 7.39
C ALA A 82 -2.75 15.50 7.26
N LYS A 83 -2.11 15.22 8.39
CA LYS A 83 -0.76 14.66 8.48
C LYS A 83 -0.75 13.15 8.28
N VAL A 84 0.42 12.59 7.96
CA VAL A 84 0.63 11.14 7.77
C VAL A 84 0.16 10.34 8.98
N GLU A 85 0.45 10.80 10.20
CA GLU A 85 0.05 10.13 11.44
C GLU A 85 -1.48 10.12 11.62
N GLU A 86 -2.14 11.22 11.26
CA GLU A 86 -3.60 11.32 11.32
C GLU A 86 -4.27 10.40 10.29
N LEU A 87 -3.72 10.34 9.09
CA LEU A 87 -4.27 9.56 7.98
C LEU A 87 -4.05 8.05 8.15
N ASN A 88 -2.92 7.62 8.71
CA ASN A 88 -2.61 6.19 8.86
C ASN A 88 -2.94 5.67 10.27
N GLY A 89 -2.61 6.42 11.32
CA GLY A 89 -2.84 5.99 12.69
C GLY A 89 -4.25 6.29 13.18
N LEU A 90 -4.56 7.58 13.33
CA LEU A 90 -5.80 8.03 13.95
C LEU A 90 -7.05 7.68 13.12
N ALA A 91 -6.97 7.82 11.78
CA ALA A 91 -8.10 7.46 10.92
C ALA A 91 -8.41 5.97 10.94
N THR A 92 -7.38 5.11 10.99
CA THR A 92 -7.53 3.66 11.16
C THR A 92 -8.19 3.33 12.49
N ALA A 93 -7.72 3.91 13.60
CA ALA A 93 -8.30 3.69 14.92
C ALA A 93 -9.78 4.14 14.99
N ARG A 94 -10.11 5.28 14.37
CA ARG A 94 -11.50 5.78 14.28
C ARG A 94 -12.39 4.86 13.44
N LEU A 95 -11.88 4.37 12.31
CA LEU A 95 -12.63 3.43 11.46
C LEU A 95 -12.85 2.10 12.18
N LEU A 96 -11.81 1.57 12.84
CA LEU A 96 -11.89 0.34 13.63
C LEU A 96 -12.94 0.44 14.74
N ARG A 97 -12.88 1.49 15.56
CA ARG A 97 -13.86 1.73 16.63
C ARG A 97 -15.27 1.84 16.10
N ALA A 98 -15.46 2.54 14.98
CA ALA A 98 -16.79 2.62 14.35
C ALA A 98 -17.24 1.27 13.79
N ALA A 99 -16.32 0.43 13.31
CA ALA A 99 -16.61 -0.93 12.88
C ALA A 99 -17.08 -1.80 14.05
N GLU A 100 -16.44 -1.71 15.22
CA GLU A 100 -16.86 -2.36 16.47
C GLU A 100 -18.27 -1.91 16.90
N GLU A 101 -18.52 -0.60 16.92
CA GLU A 101 -19.81 0.00 17.29
C GLU A 101 -20.97 -0.39 16.35
N THR A 102 -20.67 -0.72 15.09
CA THR A 102 -21.68 -1.06 14.07
C THR A 102 -21.83 -2.56 13.82
N GLY A 103 -21.13 -3.41 14.58
CA GLY A 103 -21.22 -4.86 14.50
C GLY A 103 -20.54 -5.46 13.27
N VAL A 104 -19.47 -4.85 12.78
CA VAL A 104 -18.59 -5.45 11.78
C VAL A 104 -17.95 -6.70 12.37
N GLU A 105 -17.97 -7.80 11.63
CA GLU A 105 -17.50 -9.11 12.09
C GLU A 105 -16.00 -9.31 11.84
N ARG A 106 -15.43 -8.63 10.79
CA ARG A 106 -14.05 -8.83 10.35
C ARG A 106 -13.43 -7.52 9.88
N PHE A 107 -12.18 -7.28 10.33
CA PHE A 107 -11.40 -6.12 9.92
C PHE A 107 -10.05 -6.57 9.36
N ILE A 108 -9.82 -6.36 8.07
CA ILE A 108 -8.56 -6.65 7.38
C ILE A 108 -7.78 -5.35 7.23
N PHE A 109 -6.60 -5.29 7.82
CA PHE A 109 -5.74 -4.12 7.85
C PHE A 109 -4.44 -4.37 7.10
N PHE A 110 -3.98 -3.34 6.38
CA PHE A 110 -2.68 -3.36 5.72
C PHE A 110 -1.67 -2.51 6.49
N SER A 111 -0.74 -3.20 7.15
CA SER A 111 0.47 -2.64 7.75
C SER A 111 1.62 -2.60 6.75
N ALA A 112 2.85 -2.76 7.20
CA ALA A 112 4.05 -2.92 6.38
C ALA A 112 5.12 -3.68 7.15
N ILE A 113 5.94 -4.49 6.49
CA ILE A 113 7.16 -5.04 7.08
C ILE A 113 8.06 -3.87 7.51
N GLY A 114 8.64 -3.95 8.72
CA GLY A 114 9.45 -2.87 9.30
C GLY A 114 8.65 -1.81 10.07
N ALA A 115 7.32 -1.91 10.15
CA ALA A 115 6.52 -1.01 10.96
C ALA A 115 6.80 -1.25 12.46
N THR A 116 7.43 -0.28 13.12
CA THR A 116 7.66 -0.26 14.56
C THR A 116 7.42 1.13 15.12
N GLU A 117 7.06 1.24 16.40
CA GLU A 117 6.89 2.55 17.05
C GLU A 117 8.20 3.31 17.25
N PHE A 118 9.34 2.60 17.16
CA PHE A 118 10.69 3.15 17.26
C PHE A 118 11.30 3.54 15.92
N GLU A 119 10.59 3.28 14.79
CA GLU A 119 11.10 3.62 13.47
C GLU A 119 11.18 5.16 13.32
N ARG A 120 12.26 5.64 12.68
CA ARG A 120 12.47 7.09 12.50
C ARG A 120 11.46 7.74 11.55
N THR A 121 10.93 6.98 10.59
CA THR A 121 9.99 7.49 9.61
C THR A 121 8.57 7.58 10.19
N ARG A 122 7.91 8.69 9.95
CA ARG A 122 6.55 8.98 10.44
C ARG A 122 5.52 7.95 9.95
N PHE A 123 5.67 7.51 8.70
CA PHE A 123 4.78 6.52 8.08
C PHE A 123 4.81 5.17 8.81
N PHE A 124 6.00 4.60 9.03
CA PHE A 124 6.11 3.29 9.68
C PHE A 124 5.67 3.34 11.15
N ARG A 125 5.99 4.43 11.87
CA ARG A 125 5.44 4.61 13.24
C ARG A 125 3.91 4.68 13.26
N ALA A 126 3.32 5.43 12.32
CA ALA A 126 1.87 5.52 12.22
C ALA A 126 1.22 4.17 11.86
N LYS A 127 1.88 3.36 11.02
CA LYS A 127 1.45 1.99 10.71
C LYS A 127 1.53 1.09 11.93
N ALA A 128 2.61 1.15 12.71
CA ALA A 128 2.76 0.38 13.93
C ALA A 128 1.67 0.70 14.98
N LEU A 129 1.38 1.99 15.19
CA LEU A 129 0.31 2.42 16.10
C LEU A 129 -1.07 1.94 15.63
N ALA A 130 -1.33 1.97 14.32
CA ALA A 130 -2.56 1.44 13.76
C ALA A 130 -2.65 -0.08 13.90
N GLU A 131 -1.56 -0.81 13.67
CA GLU A 131 -1.45 -2.26 13.84
C GLU A 131 -1.74 -2.66 15.28
N ALA A 132 -1.12 -2.00 16.25
CA ALA A 132 -1.36 -2.25 17.68
C ALA A 132 -2.85 -2.02 18.06
N ALA A 133 -3.49 -0.97 17.54
CA ALA A 133 -4.91 -0.74 17.74
C ALA A 133 -5.78 -1.87 17.14
N VAL A 134 -5.44 -2.34 15.94
CA VAL A 134 -6.14 -3.43 15.25
C VAL A 134 -5.98 -4.76 16.00
N GLU A 135 -4.79 -5.08 16.46
CA GLU A 135 -4.51 -6.30 17.26
C GLU A 135 -5.22 -6.28 18.62
N GLY A 136 -5.36 -5.08 19.22
CA GLY A 136 -6.08 -4.88 20.49
C GLY A 136 -7.60 -4.92 20.38
N SER A 137 -8.17 -4.93 19.17
CA SER A 137 -9.62 -4.93 18.93
C SER A 137 -10.30 -6.23 19.36
N ASP A 138 -11.57 -6.17 19.71
CA ASP A 138 -12.38 -7.35 20.08
C ASP A 138 -12.98 -8.09 18.87
N ILE A 139 -13.02 -7.46 17.69
CA ILE A 139 -13.48 -8.13 16.46
C ILE A 139 -12.38 -8.98 15.83
N ALA A 140 -12.76 -9.89 14.95
CA ALA A 140 -11.79 -10.69 14.18
C ALA A 140 -10.95 -9.78 13.27
N THR A 141 -9.63 -9.81 13.44
CA THR A 141 -8.70 -8.96 12.70
C THR A 141 -7.68 -9.79 11.92
N THR A 142 -7.41 -9.37 10.69
CA THR A 142 -6.29 -9.89 9.91
C THR A 142 -5.37 -8.74 9.53
N VAL A 143 -4.11 -8.83 9.92
CA VAL A 143 -3.08 -7.86 9.55
C VAL A 143 -2.24 -8.44 8.42
N PHE A 144 -2.23 -7.79 7.28
CA PHE A 144 -1.25 -8.03 6.25
C PHE A 144 -0.14 -6.98 6.33
N ALA A 145 1.09 -7.43 6.55
CA ALA A 145 2.29 -6.60 6.53
C ALA A 145 3.12 -6.94 5.27
N PRO A 146 2.86 -6.29 4.14
CA PRO A 146 3.63 -6.54 2.92
C PRO A 146 5.01 -5.87 2.98
N SER A 147 5.96 -6.44 2.25
CA SER A 147 7.14 -5.74 1.75
C SER A 147 6.72 -4.69 0.71
N ILE A 148 7.67 -4.11 -0.02
CA ILE A 148 7.31 -3.14 -1.06
C ILE A 148 6.42 -3.80 -2.11
N VAL A 149 5.21 -3.26 -2.27
CA VAL A 149 4.24 -3.75 -3.25
C VAL A 149 4.40 -2.97 -4.55
N TYR A 150 4.52 -3.68 -5.65
CA TYR A 150 4.63 -3.10 -6.98
C TYR A 150 3.58 -3.66 -7.95
N ASP A 151 3.33 -2.91 -9.02
CA ASP A 151 2.59 -3.39 -10.19
C ASP A 151 3.23 -2.81 -11.46
N ARG A 152 2.93 -3.42 -12.61
CA ARG A 152 3.50 -3.02 -13.92
C ARG A 152 3.35 -1.55 -14.25
N ASN A 153 2.24 -0.94 -13.83
CA ASN A 153 1.85 0.43 -14.13
C ASN A 153 1.70 1.30 -12.87
N ASP A 154 2.30 0.91 -11.75
CA ASP A 154 2.27 1.79 -10.59
C ASP A 154 3.15 3.04 -10.81
N PRO A 155 2.95 4.08 -10.00
CA PRO A 155 3.68 5.33 -10.17
C PRO A 155 5.20 5.17 -10.05
N TRP A 156 5.68 4.30 -9.14
CA TRP A 156 7.10 4.08 -8.90
C TRP A 156 7.77 3.37 -10.08
N VAL A 157 7.19 2.26 -10.57
CA VAL A 157 7.70 1.54 -11.76
C VAL A 157 7.69 2.46 -12.97
N THR A 158 6.62 3.24 -13.16
CA THR A 158 6.49 4.20 -14.25
C THR A 158 7.55 5.30 -14.17
N LEU A 159 7.80 5.85 -12.98
CA LEU A 159 8.84 6.87 -12.75
C LEU A 159 10.23 6.29 -13.07
N THR A 160 10.55 5.11 -12.54
CA THR A 160 11.84 4.47 -12.75
C THR A 160 12.09 4.16 -14.23
N ARG A 161 11.06 3.69 -14.96
CA ARG A 161 11.12 3.53 -16.44
C ARG A 161 11.43 4.85 -17.14
N ARG A 162 10.79 5.95 -16.75
CA ARG A 162 11.07 7.29 -17.33
C ARG A 162 12.48 7.76 -17.02
N LEU A 163 12.95 7.60 -15.78
CA LEU A 163 14.32 7.94 -15.38
C LEU A 163 15.37 7.09 -16.13
N SER A 164 15.06 5.85 -16.49
CA SER A 164 15.92 4.98 -17.29
C SER A 164 16.11 5.44 -18.73
N LEU A 165 15.36 6.43 -19.21
CA LEU A 165 15.59 7.06 -20.50
C LEU A 165 16.77 8.05 -20.47
N LEU A 166 17.19 8.51 -19.30
CA LEU A 166 18.37 9.35 -19.12
C LEU A 166 19.66 8.55 -19.41
N PRO A 167 20.80 9.24 -19.68
CA PRO A 167 22.10 8.59 -19.89
C PRO A 167 22.55 7.70 -18.72
N ALA A 168 22.21 8.08 -17.48
CA ALA A 168 22.40 7.30 -16.26
C ALA A 168 21.12 7.32 -15.42
N LEU A 169 20.88 6.25 -14.67
CA LEU A 169 19.71 6.12 -13.77
C LEU A 169 20.04 6.76 -12.42
N PRO A 170 19.43 7.89 -12.05
CA PRO A 170 19.67 8.54 -10.76
C PRO A 170 18.92 7.78 -9.66
N LEU A 171 19.63 7.44 -8.59
CA LEU A 171 19.10 6.81 -7.39
C LEU A 171 19.32 7.71 -6.18
N VAL A 172 18.34 7.73 -5.28
CA VAL A 172 18.41 8.52 -4.05
C VAL A 172 19.25 7.81 -2.99
N GLY A 173 20.17 8.54 -2.35
CA GLY A 173 20.94 8.02 -1.24
C GLY A 173 21.86 6.87 -1.64
N ARG A 174 22.04 5.89 -0.76
CA ARG A 174 22.87 4.70 -1.00
C ARG A 174 22.18 3.63 -1.81
N ALA A 175 20.84 3.62 -1.78
CA ALA A 175 19.98 2.63 -2.46
C ALA A 175 20.30 1.17 -2.10
N ASP A 176 20.86 0.93 -0.91
CA ASP A 176 21.32 -0.37 -0.40
C ASP A 176 20.35 -1.04 0.58
N ALA A 177 19.26 -0.37 0.94
CA ALA A 177 18.21 -0.98 1.73
C ALA A 177 17.61 -2.19 0.99
N ALA A 178 17.41 -3.27 1.74
CA ALA A 178 16.94 -4.55 1.21
C ALA A 178 15.41 -4.68 1.28
N TYR A 179 14.82 -5.24 0.24
CA TYR A 179 13.39 -5.48 0.09
C TYR A 179 13.13 -6.88 -0.46
N GLU A 180 11.93 -7.37 -0.24
CA GLU A 180 11.39 -8.56 -0.88
C GLU A 180 10.14 -8.16 -1.68
N PRO A 181 10.32 -7.54 -2.88
CA PRO A 181 9.22 -6.94 -3.62
C PRO A 181 8.15 -7.97 -3.98
N ILE A 182 6.89 -7.65 -3.67
CA ILE A 182 5.75 -8.51 -3.95
C ILE A 182 4.79 -7.87 -4.94
N TRP A 183 4.31 -8.66 -5.90
CA TRP A 183 3.35 -8.18 -6.90
C TRP A 183 1.96 -7.95 -6.30
N ALA A 184 1.33 -6.82 -6.66
CA ALA A 184 0.00 -6.44 -6.14
C ALA A 184 -1.08 -7.51 -6.41
N GLN A 185 -0.98 -8.25 -7.52
CA GLN A 185 -1.90 -9.35 -7.81
C GLN A 185 -1.73 -10.53 -6.84
N ASP A 186 -0.48 -10.83 -6.41
CA ASP A 186 -0.24 -11.91 -5.45
C ASP A 186 -0.72 -11.49 -4.06
N VAL A 187 -0.53 -10.22 -3.67
CA VAL A 187 -1.12 -9.66 -2.45
C VAL A 187 -2.65 -9.75 -2.48
N ALA A 188 -3.27 -9.38 -3.61
CA ALA A 188 -4.72 -9.48 -3.77
C ALA A 188 -5.22 -10.92 -3.64
N ARG A 189 -4.51 -11.90 -4.23
CA ARG A 189 -4.84 -13.33 -4.06
C ARG A 189 -4.75 -13.79 -2.62
N CYS A 190 -3.76 -13.32 -1.85
CA CYS A 190 -3.67 -13.60 -0.42
C CYS A 190 -4.90 -13.07 0.35
N VAL A 191 -5.39 -11.88 0.00
CA VAL A 191 -6.61 -11.34 0.61
C VAL A 191 -7.84 -12.18 0.27
N ILE A 192 -8.00 -12.59 -0.99
CA ILE A 192 -9.10 -13.47 -1.41
C ILE A 192 -9.03 -14.82 -0.68
N ALA A 193 -7.84 -15.45 -0.64
CA ALA A 193 -7.66 -16.72 0.06
C ALA A 193 -8.00 -16.62 1.57
N GLU A 194 -7.64 -15.52 2.20
CA GLU A 194 -7.99 -15.26 3.61
C GLU A 194 -9.51 -15.04 3.78
N LEU A 195 -10.18 -14.39 2.83
CA LEU A 195 -11.64 -14.22 2.86
C LEU A 195 -12.39 -15.55 2.72
N ASP A 196 -11.95 -16.39 1.79
CA ASP A 196 -12.62 -17.63 1.41
C ASP A 196 -12.35 -18.79 2.36
N GLY A 197 -11.10 -18.88 2.87
CA GLY A 197 -10.62 -20.09 3.56
C GLY A 197 -10.64 -20.02 5.07
N ALA A 198 -10.57 -18.85 5.66
CA ALA A 198 -10.32 -18.73 7.09
C ALA A 198 -11.58 -18.34 7.87
N LYS A 199 -11.89 -19.10 8.93
CA LYS A 199 -12.85 -18.62 9.94
C LYS A 199 -12.35 -17.30 10.52
N PRO A 200 -13.23 -16.32 10.77
CA PRO A 200 -12.82 -15.07 11.41
C PRO A 200 -12.01 -15.30 12.69
N GLY A 201 -10.89 -14.58 12.83
CA GLY A 201 -9.98 -14.73 13.97
C GLY A 201 -8.86 -13.68 13.87
N LYS A 202 -7.99 -13.63 14.88
CA LYS A 202 -6.83 -12.73 14.87
C LYS A 202 -5.65 -13.40 14.17
N ARG A 203 -5.15 -12.77 13.11
CA ARG A 203 -4.00 -13.25 12.31
C ARG A 203 -3.10 -12.13 11.86
N ARG A 204 -1.85 -12.44 11.67
CA ARG A 204 -0.85 -11.56 11.07
C ARG A 204 -0.03 -12.34 10.03
N TYR A 205 0.07 -11.77 8.82
CA TYR A 205 0.83 -12.33 7.70
C TYR A 205 1.86 -11.31 7.21
N GLU A 206 3.09 -11.74 7.05
CA GLU A 206 4.11 -10.99 6.32
C GLU A 206 4.09 -11.41 4.86
N LEU A 207 3.80 -10.48 3.97
CA LEU A 207 3.73 -10.78 2.55
C LEU A 207 4.99 -10.31 1.83
N ALA A 208 5.88 -11.24 1.56
CA ALA A 208 7.15 -11.01 0.88
C ALA A 208 7.19 -11.69 -0.48
N GLY A 209 7.91 -11.08 -1.43
CA GLY A 209 8.24 -11.69 -2.71
C GLY A 209 9.36 -12.73 -2.58
N PRO A 210 9.64 -13.51 -3.65
CA PRO A 210 10.60 -14.61 -3.59
C PRO A 210 12.07 -14.19 -3.75
N GLU A 211 12.32 -12.88 -3.94
CA GLU A 211 13.66 -12.36 -4.18
C GLU A 211 13.97 -11.24 -3.19
N ARG A 212 15.16 -11.31 -2.59
CA ARG A 212 15.68 -10.23 -1.76
C ARG A 212 16.56 -9.33 -2.63
N LEU A 213 16.11 -8.11 -2.87
CA LEU A 213 16.75 -7.14 -3.76
C LEU A 213 16.98 -5.81 -3.01
N THR A 214 18.08 -5.15 -3.32
CA THR A 214 18.29 -3.75 -2.93
C THR A 214 17.42 -2.82 -3.80
N TYR A 215 17.22 -1.58 -3.35
CA TYR A 215 16.51 -0.58 -4.15
C TYR A 215 17.20 -0.33 -5.51
N GLU A 216 18.54 -0.42 -5.55
CA GLU A 216 19.30 -0.32 -6.79
C GLU A 216 19.00 -1.50 -7.72
N GLU A 217 19.03 -2.74 -7.21
CA GLU A 217 18.74 -3.94 -8.01
C GLU A 217 17.32 -3.94 -8.55
N MET A 218 16.32 -3.58 -7.73
CA MET A 218 14.94 -3.41 -8.20
C MET A 218 14.84 -2.39 -9.33
N SER A 219 15.54 -1.25 -9.18
CA SER A 219 15.55 -0.19 -10.20
C SER A 219 16.19 -0.65 -11.51
N ARG A 220 17.22 -1.49 -11.43
CA ARG A 220 17.84 -2.14 -12.61
C ARG A 220 16.88 -3.14 -13.27
N VAL A 221 16.18 -3.97 -12.50
CA VAL A 221 15.16 -4.90 -13.04
C VAL A 221 14.08 -4.14 -13.79
N ILE A 222 13.61 -3.00 -13.26
CA ILE A 222 12.64 -2.15 -13.93
C ILE A 222 13.21 -1.56 -15.23
N ALA A 223 14.45 -1.07 -15.22
CA ALA A 223 15.09 -0.54 -16.42
C ALA A 223 15.26 -1.61 -17.50
N TRP A 224 15.64 -2.82 -17.11
CA TRP A 224 15.80 -3.95 -18.05
C TRP A 224 14.48 -4.41 -18.65
N SER A 225 13.37 -4.25 -17.96
CA SER A 225 12.04 -4.57 -18.51
C SER A 225 11.64 -3.71 -19.73
N ILE A 226 12.40 -2.66 -20.03
CA ILE A 226 12.24 -1.81 -21.22
C ILE A 226 13.54 -1.76 -22.07
N ASP A 227 14.36 -2.81 -21.99
CA ASP A 227 15.64 -2.95 -22.71
C ASP A 227 16.65 -1.81 -22.47
N ARG A 228 16.62 -1.21 -21.27
CA ARG A 228 17.54 -0.14 -20.87
C ARG A 228 18.55 -0.64 -19.84
N ARG A 229 19.80 -0.81 -20.27
CA ARG A 229 20.94 -1.11 -19.40
C ARG A 229 21.67 0.19 -19.09
N ARG A 230 21.32 0.83 -17.97
CA ARG A 230 21.93 2.10 -17.55
C ARG A 230 22.85 1.90 -16.37
N GLN A 231 23.93 2.67 -16.31
CA GLN A 231 24.70 2.82 -15.09
C GLN A 231 23.89 3.60 -14.07
N THR A 232 23.98 3.21 -12.82
CA THR A 232 23.34 3.89 -11.70
C THR A 232 24.23 5.00 -11.17
N VAL A 233 23.65 6.14 -10.84
CA VAL A 233 24.36 7.26 -10.20
C VAL A 233 23.64 7.61 -8.91
N HIS A 234 24.36 7.49 -7.80
CA HIS A 234 23.85 7.80 -6.49
C HIS A 234 23.86 9.31 -6.26
N VAL A 235 22.68 9.88 -6.07
CA VAL A 235 22.51 11.31 -5.79
C VAL A 235 22.26 11.49 -4.29
N PRO A 236 23.10 12.24 -3.58
CA PRO A 236 22.88 12.52 -2.16
C PRO A 236 21.50 13.09 -1.89
N ALA A 237 20.84 12.58 -0.86
CA ALA A 237 19.47 12.92 -0.53
C ALA A 237 19.23 14.44 -0.29
N ASN A 238 20.24 15.15 0.24
CA ASN A 238 20.21 16.60 0.43
C ASN A 238 20.16 17.38 -0.90
N LEU A 239 20.84 16.89 -1.96
CA LEU A 239 20.79 17.49 -3.29
C LEU A 239 19.43 17.27 -3.95
N ILE A 240 18.85 16.11 -3.76
CA ILE A 240 17.49 15.82 -4.25
C ILE A 240 16.48 16.74 -3.54
N ARG A 241 16.60 16.92 -2.23
CA ARG A 241 15.76 17.84 -1.46
C ARG A 241 15.80 19.27 -2.01
N LEU A 242 16.98 19.77 -2.37
CA LEU A 242 17.14 21.08 -3.00
C LEU A 242 16.51 21.14 -4.40
N GLY A 243 16.74 20.10 -5.22
CA GLY A 243 16.18 19.99 -6.56
C GLY A 243 14.65 19.85 -6.56
N LEU A 244 14.10 18.98 -5.71
CA LEU A 244 12.66 18.78 -5.57
C LEU A 244 11.93 20.03 -5.07
N ASN A 245 12.52 20.81 -4.16
CA ASN A 245 11.96 22.08 -3.72
C ASN A 245 11.91 23.12 -4.85
N GLY A 246 12.88 23.11 -5.76
CA GLY A 246 12.86 23.93 -6.97
C GLY A 246 11.77 23.48 -7.96
N VAL A 247 11.71 22.19 -8.23
CA VAL A 247 10.71 21.58 -9.11
C VAL A 247 9.29 21.78 -8.54
N ARG A 248 9.09 21.62 -7.22
CA ARG A 248 7.80 21.83 -6.57
C ARG A 248 7.30 23.28 -6.68
N ARG A 249 8.21 24.27 -6.67
CA ARG A 249 7.83 25.67 -6.89
C ARG A 249 7.35 25.96 -8.30
N VAL A 250 7.79 25.16 -9.28
CA VAL A 250 7.44 25.34 -10.70
C VAL A 250 6.28 24.46 -11.13
N VAL A 251 6.22 23.22 -10.62
CA VAL A 251 5.27 22.17 -11.07
C VAL A 251 4.16 21.91 -10.02
N GLY A 252 4.23 22.54 -8.84
CA GLY A 252 3.26 22.37 -7.75
C GLY A 252 3.29 20.97 -7.12
N ASP A 253 2.16 20.57 -6.52
CA ASP A 253 2.01 19.27 -5.81
C ASP A 253 2.01 18.04 -6.73
N ALA A 254 2.15 18.22 -8.03
CA ALA A 254 2.35 17.16 -9.01
C ALA A 254 3.79 16.62 -9.06
N ALA A 255 4.71 17.09 -8.21
CA ALA A 255 6.07 16.56 -8.11
C ALA A 255 6.03 15.07 -7.77
N PHE A 256 6.62 14.24 -8.63
CA PHE A 256 6.52 12.79 -8.66
C PHE A 256 7.23 12.06 -7.49
N ALA A 257 8.07 12.74 -6.72
CA ALA A 257 8.70 12.21 -5.53
C ALA A 257 8.83 13.33 -4.49
N THR A 258 8.49 13.02 -3.25
CA THR A 258 8.71 13.91 -2.11
C THR A 258 9.88 13.42 -1.28
N TRP A 259 10.37 14.29 -0.39
CA TRP A 259 11.41 13.90 0.57
C TRP A 259 10.96 12.73 1.45
N GLU A 260 9.71 12.74 1.88
CA GLU A 260 9.13 11.69 2.71
C GLU A 260 9.13 10.33 1.98
N GLU A 261 8.85 10.31 0.69
CA GLU A 261 8.95 9.09 -0.13
C GLU A 261 10.38 8.60 -0.25
N ALA A 262 11.35 9.52 -0.40
CA ALA A 262 12.77 9.16 -0.46
C ALA A 262 13.28 8.57 0.87
N GLU A 263 12.82 9.10 2.01
CA GLU A 263 13.18 8.61 3.35
C GLU A 263 12.64 7.18 3.60
N LEU A 264 11.45 6.85 3.07
CA LEU A 264 10.90 5.50 3.15
C LEU A 264 11.77 4.47 2.44
N LEU A 265 12.48 4.88 1.37
CA LEU A 265 13.37 3.98 0.62
C LEU A 265 14.66 3.62 1.36
N GLU A 266 14.91 4.16 2.54
CA GLU A 266 16.05 3.79 3.39
C GLU A 266 15.68 2.74 4.45
N VAL A 267 14.39 2.41 4.61
CA VAL A 267 13.92 1.42 5.58
C VAL A 267 13.85 0.05 4.91
N PRO A 268 14.60 -0.95 5.40
CA PRO A 268 14.53 -2.30 4.84
C PRO A 268 13.18 -2.96 5.14
N MET A 269 12.66 -3.72 4.17
CA MET A 269 11.39 -4.44 4.30
C MET A 269 11.60 -5.91 3.93
N VAL A 270 12.24 -6.66 4.83
CA VAL A 270 12.60 -8.07 4.67
C VAL A 270 11.88 -8.88 5.74
N SER A 271 11.21 -9.96 5.32
CA SER A 271 10.58 -10.91 6.24
C SER A 271 11.58 -11.97 6.70
N GLU A 272 11.54 -12.33 7.98
CA GLU A 272 12.27 -13.50 8.47
C GLU A 272 11.65 -14.81 7.97
N ARG A 273 10.42 -14.77 7.52
CA ARG A 273 9.63 -15.93 7.04
C ARG A 273 9.63 -16.05 5.52
N GLY A 274 10.17 -15.06 4.80
CA GLY A 274 10.18 -15.02 3.34
C GLY A 274 8.76 -15.16 2.76
N THR A 275 8.56 -16.11 1.82
CA THR A 275 7.27 -16.35 1.15
C THR A 275 6.29 -17.25 1.93
N ALA A 276 6.68 -17.77 3.12
CA ALA A 276 5.93 -18.81 3.82
C ALA A 276 4.47 -18.42 4.12
N ASP A 277 4.21 -17.16 4.48
CA ASP A 277 2.85 -16.72 4.79
C ASP A 277 1.96 -16.62 3.55
N ALA A 278 2.50 -16.18 2.42
CA ALA A 278 1.78 -16.20 1.15
C ALA A 278 1.51 -17.65 0.67
N GLU A 279 2.49 -18.53 0.83
CA GLU A 279 2.37 -19.96 0.47
C GLU A 279 1.36 -20.68 1.37
N ALA A 280 1.28 -20.36 2.66
CA ALA A 280 0.26 -20.86 3.57
C ALA A 280 -1.16 -20.47 3.16
N LEU A 281 -1.32 -19.33 2.46
CA LEU A 281 -2.56 -18.89 1.83
C LEU A 281 -2.74 -19.47 0.41
N GLY A 282 -1.91 -20.42 -0.01
CA GLY A 282 -1.97 -21.05 -1.35
C GLY A 282 -1.46 -20.16 -2.48
N VAL A 283 -0.77 -19.07 -2.18
CA VAL A 283 -0.24 -18.13 -3.18
C VAL A 283 1.27 -18.29 -3.30
N LYS A 284 1.75 -18.61 -4.49
CA LYS A 284 3.18 -18.64 -4.81
C LYS A 284 3.59 -17.29 -5.45
N PRO A 285 4.29 -16.41 -4.72
CA PRO A 285 4.65 -15.10 -5.23
C PRO A 285 5.57 -15.18 -6.45
N LYS A 286 5.36 -14.29 -7.41
CA LYS A 286 6.15 -14.23 -8.65
C LYS A 286 7.38 -13.36 -8.50
N ARG A 287 8.45 -13.72 -9.23
CA ARG A 287 9.65 -12.90 -9.31
C ARG A 287 9.36 -11.58 -10.03
N MET A 288 10.04 -10.51 -9.57
CA MET A 288 9.81 -9.17 -10.13
C MET A 288 10.13 -9.11 -11.63
N ALA A 289 11.21 -9.77 -12.06
CA ALA A 289 11.60 -9.82 -13.46
C ALA A 289 10.51 -10.50 -14.33
N ASP A 290 9.92 -11.60 -13.87
CA ASP A 290 8.89 -12.34 -14.62
C ASP A 290 7.60 -11.52 -14.77
N VAL A 291 7.25 -10.76 -13.75
CA VAL A 291 6.09 -9.87 -13.77
C VAL A 291 6.29 -8.71 -14.74
N LEU A 292 7.46 -8.08 -14.74
CA LEU A 292 7.71 -6.87 -15.53
C LEU A 292 8.04 -7.15 -17.01
N ALA A 293 8.52 -8.38 -17.34
CA ALA A 293 8.83 -8.78 -18.70
C ALA A 293 7.58 -9.23 -19.51
N ALA A 294 6.52 -9.65 -18.84
CA ALA A 294 5.26 -10.09 -19.44
C ALA A 294 4.33 -8.90 -19.76
#